data_b9649c64ffee53fbd61d2e8e4720c493
#
_entry.id   b9649c64ffee53fbd61d2e8e4720c493
#
_cell.length_a   1.000
_cell.length_b   1.000
_cell.length_c   1.000
_cell.angle_alpha   90.00
_cell.angle_beta   90.00
_cell.angle_gamma   90.00
#
_symmetry.space_group_name_H-M   'P 1'
#
loop_
_entity.id
_entity.type
_entity.pdbx_description
1 polymer ?
#
loop_
_entity_poly.entity_id
_entity_poly.type
_entity_poly.pdbx_seq_one_letter_code
_entity_poly.pdbx_strand_id
1 'polypeptide(L)'
;MIIRENIVDVQEYDLKMILKGKEIECKPEDIIYFDLEHYVYKKPKCIGVFGACIYNKEDKKVHVTQYMIENKGEVVPILILAKKYFSKMKKVGKRVIVTFSGNNDFTVIKYLFNKYNIYFDFDKEFKSLDIQKEYEWIKNTSIGLKNLEKAFNIYREGDLISGSNLAKTFHKVLKDKDYIERMPKEKIETILLYNEQDVVNLYKIFTTWKEYIIDEKDEIEDIIEEDTNIKEDNIGLEEKVEENLDTEIEEIDKNNVISENDIDDIEENDISINNLEISKDIIIE
;
A
#
# COMPACT_ATOMS: atom_id res chain seq x y z
N MET A 1 8.16 -10.88 -30.29
CA MET A 1 7.82 -10.33 -28.95
C MET A 1 7.14 -11.41 -28.13
N ILE A 2 7.65 -11.72 -26.94
CA ILE A 2 7.01 -12.61 -26.02
C ILE A 2 5.96 -11.81 -25.22
N ILE A 3 4.74 -12.31 -25.17
CA ILE A 3 3.66 -11.77 -24.37
C ILE A 3 3.25 -12.89 -23.41
N ARG A 4 3.28 -12.59 -22.11
CA ARG A 4 2.91 -13.55 -21.06
C ARG A 4 1.86 -12.92 -20.15
N GLU A 5 0.84 -13.67 -19.87
CA GLU A 5 -0.11 -13.40 -18.81
C GLU A 5 -0.07 -14.60 -17.85
N ASN A 6 0.04 -14.34 -16.56
CA ASN A 6 0.10 -15.36 -15.52
C ASN A 6 -0.82 -14.97 -14.35
N ILE A 7 -1.29 -15.95 -13.61
CA ILE A 7 -2.12 -15.76 -12.42
C ILE A 7 -1.37 -16.42 -11.26
N VAL A 8 -1.08 -15.66 -10.25
CA VAL A 8 -0.33 -16.07 -9.07
C VAL A 8 -1.25 -16.12 -7.86
N ASP A 9 -1.26 -17.25 -7.17
CA ASP A 9 -1.95 -17.40 -5.90
C ASP A 9 -1.24 -16.57 -4.82
N VAL A 10 -2.00 -15.79 -4.08
CA VAL A 10 -1.50 -14.94 -3.00
C VAL A 10 -2.38 -15.08 -1.77
N GLN A 11 -1.84 -14.75 -0.61
CA GLN A 11 -2.64 -14.63 0.60
C GLN A 11 -3.57 -13.42 0.50
N GLU A 12 -4.76 -13.54 1.07
CA GLU A 12 -5.65 -12.39 1.26
C GLU A 12 -4.94 -11.38 2.17
N TYR A 13 -5.08 -10.11 1.84
CA TYR A 13 -4.48 -9.05 2.65
C TYR A 13 -5.44 -8.59 3.75
N ASP A 14 -4.85 -8.14 4.86
CA ASP A 14 -5.56 -7.37 5.89
C ASP A 14 -5.30 -5.88 5.66
N LEU A 15 -6.37 -5.08 5.62
CA LEU A 15 -6.27 -3.61 5.47
C LEU A 15 -5.46 -2.95 6.59
N LYS A 16 -5.38 -3.57 7.77
CA LYS A 16 -4.58 -3.06 8.88
C LYS A 16 -3.07 -3.25 8.64
N MET A 17 -2.68 -4.23 7.81
CA MET A 17 -1.28 -4.60 7.56
C MET A 17 -0.68 -3.96 6.32
N ILE A 18 -1.47 -3.30 5.47
CA ILE A 18 -0.97 -2.67 4.24
C ILE A 18 -0.09 -1.44 4.53
N LEU A 19 0.77 -1.14 3.57
CA LEU A 19 1.54 0.12 3.57
C LEU A 19 0.58 1.31 3.46
N LYS A 20 0.61 2.18 4.45
CA LYS A 20 0.04 3.52 4.37
C LYS A 20 1.16 4.46 3.89
N GLY A 21 1.10 4.91 2.65
CA GLY A 21 2.11 5.83 2.12
C GLY A 21 1.95 7.22 2.73
N LYS A 22 3.07 7.92 2.90
CA LYS A 22 3.12 9.26 3.49
C LYS A 22 2.16 10.26 2.84
N GLU A 23 1.99 10.16 1.52
CA GLU A 23 1.18 11.12 0.74
C GLU A 23 -0.02 10.45 0.06
N ILE A 24 -0.07 9.12 0.07
CA ILE A 24 -1.04 8.35 -0.70
C ILE A 24 -1.57 7.19 0.13
N GLU A 25 -2.84 7.24 0.44
CA GLU A 25 -3.57 6.10 0.98
C GLU A 25 -4.31 5.40 -0.17
N CYS A 26 -4.11 4.10 -0.32
CA CYS A 26 -4.72 3.30 -1.39
C CYS A 26 -4.87 1.84 -0.98
N LYS A 27 -5.82 1.15 -1.62
CA LYS A 27 -6.04 -0.28 -1.43
C LYS A 27 -5.37 -1.08 -2.54
N PRO A 28 -5.01 -2.36 -2.31
CA PRO A 28 -4.40 -3.21 -3.33
C PRO A 28 -5.18 -3.27 -4.65
N GLU A 29 -6.52 -3.14 -4.61
CA GLU A 29 -7.38 -3.11 -5.79
C GLU A 29 -7.16 -1.87 -6.67
N ASP A 30 -6.65 -0.78 -6.13
CA ASP A 30 -6.45 0.48 -6.85
C ASP A 30 -5.08 0.56 -7.52
N ILE A 31 -4.22 -0.45 -7.27
CA ILE A 31 -2.79 -0.40 -7.56
C ILE A 31 -2.44 -1.19 -8.82
N ILE A 32 -1.43 -0.69 -9.52
CA ILE A 32 -0.59 -1.40 -10.49
C ILE A 32 0.80 -1.51 -9.86
N TYR A 33 1.30 -2.70 -9.65
CA TYR A 33 2.68 -2.96 -9.28
C TYR A 33 3.49 -3.09 -10.55
N PHE A 34 4.60 -2.35 -10.66
CA PHE A 34 5.26 -2.13 -11.94
C PHE A 34 6.78 -2.13 -11.83
N ASP A 35 7.44 -2.78 -12.80
CA ASP A 35 8.89 -2.84 -12.93
C ASP A 35 9.32 -2.97 -14.40
N LEU A 36 10.51 -2.48 -14.73
CA LEU A 36 11.10 -2.54 -16.07
C LEU A 36 12.51 -3.13 -16.07
N GLU A 37 12.75 -4.10 -16.94
CA GLU A 37 14.11 -4.42 -17.35
C GLU A 37 14.48 -3.62 -18.61
N HIS A 38 15.52 -2.83 -18.54
CA HIS A 38 15.85 -1.89 -19.60
C HIS A 38 17.34 -1.80 -19.90
N TYR A 39 17.65 -1.27 -21.09
CA TYR A 39 19.03 -0.99 -21.48
C TYR A 39 19.24 0.51 -21.71
N VAL A 40 20.20 1.06 -20.96
CA VAL A 40 20.63 2.45 -21.07
C VAL A 40 22.10 2.52 -21.49
N TYR A 41 22.40 3.30 -22.49
CA TYR A 41 23.76 3.70 -22.86
C TYR A 41 23.75 5.17 -23.28
N LYS A 42 24.28 6.06 -22.45
CA LYS A 42 24.16 7.54 -22.51
C LYS A 42 22.72 8.04 -22.42
N LYS A 43 21.80 7.39 -23.10
CA LYS A 43 20.34 7.62 -23.11
C LYS A 43 19.64 6.27 -23.16
N PRO A 44 18.38 6.17 -22.71
CA PRO A 44 17.59 4.95 -22.83
C PRO A 44 17.51 4.44 -24.26
N LYS A 45 17.74 3.15 -24.45
CA LYS A 45 17.75 2.49 -25.77
C LYS A 45 16.49 1.67 -26.00
N CYS A 46 16.09 0.88 -25.02
CA CYS A 46 14.88 0.06 -25.06
C CYS A 46 14.40 -0.30 -23.66
N ILE A 47 13.13 -0.65 -23.55
CA ILE A 47 12.60 -1.55 -22.54
C ILE A 47 12.85 -2.96 -23.08
N GLY A 48 13.48 -3.78 -22.27
CA GLY A 48 13.74 -5.19 -22.56
C GLY A 48 12.59 -6.07 -22.11
N VAL A 49 12.15 -5.88 -20.84
CA VAL A 49 10.94 -6.48 -20.27
C VAL A 49 10.09 -5.39 -19.65
N PHE A 50 8.82 -5.39 -19.93
CA PHE A 50 7.78 -4.70 -19.21
C PHE A 50 7.10 -5.71 -18.32
N GLY A 51 7.06 -5.45 -17.01
CA GLY A 51 6.35 -6.24 -16.02
C GLY A 51 5.37 -5.39 -15.25
N ALA A 52 4.15 -5.88 -15.11
CA ALA A 52 3.16 -5.28 -14.24
C ALA A 52 2.22 -6.34 -13.69
N CYS A 53 1.76 -6.13 -12.46
CA CYS A 53 0.70 -6.96 -11.91
C CYS A 53 -0.36 -6.13 -11.18
N ILE A 54 -1.54 -6.71 -11.04
CA ILE A 54 -2.66 -6.15 -10.30
C ILE A 54 -3.27 -7.22 -9.42
N TYR A 55 -3.75 -6.84 -8.25
CA TYR A 55 -4.65 -7.69 -7.48
C TYR A 55 -6.06 -7.62 -8.06
N ASN A 56 -6.64 -8.77 -8.33
CA ASN A 56 -8.01 -8.92 -8.79
C ASN A 56 -8.89 -9.38 -7.60
N LYS A 57 -9.85 -8.55 -7.23
CA LYS A 57 -10.73 -8.81 -6.08
C LYS A 57 -11.72 -9.95 -6.31
N GLU A 58 -12.08 -10.23 -7.57
CA GLU A 58 -13.09 -11.26 -7.89
C GLU A 58 -12.57 -12.67 -7.62
N ASP A 59 -11.32 -12.96 -8.02
CA ASP A 59 -10.68 -14.25 -7.82
C ASP A 59 -9.64 -14.27 -6.69
N LYS A 60 -9.37 -13.09 -6.07
CA LYS A 60 -8.42 -12.89 -4.98
C LYS A 60 -6.98 -13.30 -5.33
N LYS A 61 -6.59 -13.12 -6.59
CA LYS A 61 -5.29 -13.48 -7.13
C LYS A 61 -4.58 -12.28 -7.72
N VAL A 62 -3.28 -12.42 -7.93
CA VAL A 62 -2.48 -11.44 -8.63
C VAL A 62 -2.37 -11.82 -10.10
N HIS A 63 -2.81 -10.92 -10.98
CA HIS A 63 -2.72 -11.08 -12.43
C HIS A 63 -1.49 -10.34 -12.93
N VAL A 64 -0.55 -11.10 -13.49
CA VAL A 64 0.71 -10.58 -14.04
C VAL A 64 0.62 -10.45 -15.55
N THR A 65 1.12 -9.35 -16.09
CA THR A 65 1.25 -9.11 -17.53
C THR A 65 2.70 -8.75 -17.83
N GLN A 66 3.31 -9.46 -18.76
CA GLN A 66 4.68 -9.22 -19.19
C GLN A 66 4.80 -9.13 -20.71
N TYR A 67 5.67 -8.23 -21.17
CA TYR A 67 6.08 -8.11 -22.56
C TYR A 67 7.61 -8.13 -22.60
N MET A 68 8.21 -8.97 -23.46
CA MET A 68 9.65 -9.02 -23.66
C MET A 68 10.00 -8.90 -25.15
N ILE A 69 10.93 -8.01 -25.48
CA ILE A 69 11.41 -7.87 -26.85
C ILE A 69 12.34 -9.03 -27.24
N GLU A 70 12.18 -9.52 -28.45
CA GLU A 70 13.04 -10.54 -29.06
C GLU A 70 14.07 -9.94 -30.02
N ASN A 71 13.78 -8.75 -30.58
CA ASN A 71 14.68 -8.07 -31.51
C ASN A 71 14.45 -6.54 -31.50
N LYS A 72 15.31 -5.81 -32.21
CA LYS A 72 15.29 -4.34 -32.29
C LYS A 72 13.99 -3.79 -32.89
N GLY A 73 13.33 -4.52 -33.79
CA GLY A 73 12.07 -4.09 -34.43
C GLY A 73 10.92 -3.93 -33.43
N GLU A 74 11.03 -4.53 -32.25
CA GLU A 74 9.99 -4.56 -31.22
C GLU A 74 10.13 -3.45 -30.16
N VAL A 75 11.14 -2.60 -30.27
CA VAL A 75 11.36 -1.48 -29.34
C VAL A 75 10.17 -0.51 -29.30
N VAL A 76 9.54 -0.21 -30.44
CA VAL A 76 8.34 0.65 -30.47
C VAL A 76 7.07 -0.13 -30.14
N PRO A 77 6.85 -1.34 -30.67
CA PRO A 77 5.72 -2.18 -30.29
C PRO A 77 5.55 -2.38 -28.79
N ILE A 78 6.63 -2.66 -28.03
CA ILE A 78 6.51 -2.83 -26.56
C ILE A 78 6.02 -1.56 -25.87
N LEU A 79 6.44 -0.38 -26.32
CA LEU A 79 5.99 0.90 -25.78
C LEU A 79 4.49 1.14 -26.05
N ILE A 80 4.02 0.73 -27.25
CA ILE A 80 2.59 0.82 -27.59
C ILE A 80 1.77 -0.11 -26.70
N LEU A 81 2.26 -1.33 -26.44
CA LEU A 81 1.60 -2.28 -25.54
C LEU A 81 1.60 -1.75 -24.10
N ALA A 82 2.71 -1.21 -23.62
CA ALA A 82 2.77 -0.58 -22.29
C ALA A 82 1.75 0.56 -22.15
N LYS A 83 1.66 1.46 -23.13
CA LYS A 83 0.63 2.51 -23.15
C LYS A 83 -0.78 1.92 -23.12
N LYS A 84 -1.06 0.90 -23.95
CA LYS A 84 -2.38 0.23 -23.96
C LYS A 84 -2.70 -0.39 -22.61
N TYR A 85 -1.72 -1.02 -21.95
CA TYR A 85 -1.87 -1.59 -20.63
C TYR A 85 -2.28 -0.53 -19.60
N PHE A 86 -1.49 0.55 -19.45
CA PHE A 86 -1.81 1.61 -18.51
C PHE A 86 -3.16 2.28 -18.81
N SER A 87 -3.47 2.51 -20.09
CA SER A 87 -4.78 3.06 -20.49
C SER A 87 -5.94 2.13 -20.14
N LYS A 88 -5.76 0.80 -20.25
CA LYS A 88 -6.74 -0.21 -19.82
C LYS A 88 -6.90 -0.19 -18.30
N MET A 89 -5.80 -0.19 -17.57
CA MET A 89 -5.80 -0.18 -16.10
C MET A 89 -6.49 1.06 -15.54
N LYS A 90 -6.25 2.24 -16.12
CA LYS A 90 -6.98 3.45 -15.74
C LYS A 90 -8.49 3.30 -15.93
N LYS A 91 -8.93 2.72 -17.07
CA LYS A 91 -10.37 2.51 -17.35
C LYS A 91 -11.04 1.58 -16.35
N VAL A 92 -10.32 0.56 -15.85
CA VAL A 92 -10.84 -0.36 -14.83
C VAL A 92 -10.66 0.14 -13.40
N GLY A 93 -10.31 1.42 -13.22
CA GLY A 93 -10.31 2.06 -11.92
C GLY A 93 -8.98 2.12 -11.19
N LYS A 94 -7.88 1.56 -11.74
CA LYS A 94 -6.57 1.69 -11.11
C LYS A 94 -6.13 3.16 -11.07
N ARG A 95 -5.54 3.61 -9.95
CA ARG A 95 -5.19 5.02 -9.71
C ARG A 95 -3.77 5.24 -9.20
N VAL A 96 -3.13 4.18 -8.72
CA VAL A 96 -1.79 4.24 -8.13
C VAL A 96 -0.87 3.28 -8.85
N ILE A 97 0.37 3.70 -9.12
CA ILE A 97 1.45 2.82 -9.56
C ILE A 97 2.44 2.70 -8.41
N VAL A 98 2.64 1.46 -7.96
CA VAL A 98 3.64 1.12 -6.95
C VAL A 98 4.88 0.56 -7.63
N THR A 99 6.05 1.08 -7.24
CA THR A 99 7.36 0.70 -7.75
C THR A 99 8.36 0.52 -6.61
N PHE A 100 9.53 0.00 -6.94
CA PHE A 100 10.70 0.04 -6.07
C PHE A 100 11.83 0.79 -6.79
N SER A 101 12.27 1.93 -6.23
CA SER A 101 13.25 2.81 -6.89
C SER A 101 12.81 3.26 -8.30
N GLY A 102 11.53 3.47 -8.48
CA GLY A 102 10.87 3.64 -9.78
C GLY A 102 11.22 4.91 -10.54
N ASN A 103 12.01 5.82 -9.97
CA ASN A 103 12.51 7.00 -10.69
C ASN A 103 13.25 6.61 -11.98
N ASN A 104 13.98 5.48 -11.98
CA ASN A 104 14.68 4.99 -13.15
C ASN A 104 13.71 4.49 -14.22
N ASP A 105 12.71 3.72 -13.84
CA ASP A 105 11.72 3.14 -14.75
C ASP A 105 10.86 4.22 -15.41
N PHE A 106 10.36 5.18 -14.60
CA PHE A 106 9.62 6.32 -15.13
C PHE A 106 10.49 7.21 -16.03
N THR A 107 11.76 7.42 -15.69
CA THR A 107 12.69 8.17 -16.54
C THR A 107 12.88 7.48 -17.88
N VAL A 108 13.07 6.16 -17.88
CA VAL A 108 13.28 5.38 -19.11
C VAL A 108 12.03 5.37 -19.96
N ILE A 109 10.86 5.03 -19.41
CA ILE A 109 9.64 4.92 -20.19
C ILE A 109 9.17 6.27 -20.71
N LYS A 110 9.19 7.34 -19.89
CA LYS A 110 8.84 8.70 -20.31
C LYS A 110 9.78 9.20 -21.42
N TYR A 111 11.10 8.95 -21.29
CA TYR A 111 12.06 9.28 -22.32
C TYR A 111 11.76 8.58 -23.65
N LEU A 112 11.51 7.26 -23.61
CA LEU A 112 11.24 6.48 -24.82
C LEU A 112 9.89 6.84 -25.44
N PHE A 113 8.86 7.09 -24.65
CA PHE A 113 7.57 7.58 -25.13
C PHE A 113 7.75 8.90 -25.89
N ASN A 114 8.47 9.84 -25.31
CA ASN A 114 8.76 11.13 -25.94
C ASN A 114 9.55 10.98 -27.25
N LYS A 115 10.60 10.14 -27.23
CA LYS A 115 11.44 9.87 -28.39
C LYS A 115 10.67 9.30 -29.59
N TYR A 116 9.64 8.49 -29.33
CA TYR A 116 8.83 7.83 -30.37
C TYR A 116 7.45 8.46 -30.57
N ASN A 117 7.24 9.68 -30.05
CA ASN A 117 6.00 10.44 -30.17
C ASN A 117 4.76 9.67 -29.63
N ILE A 118 4.94 8.92 -28.55
CA ILE A 118 3.86 8.22 -27.86
C ILE A 118 3.41 9.12 -26.70
N TYR A 119 2.26 9.74 -26.87
CA TYR A 119 1.72 10.62 -25.83
C TYR A 119 1.06 9.81 -24.70
N PHE A 120 1.56 9.95 -23.49
CA PHE A 120 0.97 9.45 -22.26
C PHE A 120 1.56 10.19 -21.06
N ASP A 121 0.72 10.82 -20.27
CA ASP A 121 1.13 11.61 -19.11
C ASP A 121 0.89 10.80 -17.82
N PHE A 122 1.93 10.15 -17.32
CA PHE A 122 1.86 9.34 -16.12
C PHE A 122 1.45 10.14 -14.90
N ASP A 123 1.97 11.36 -14.74
CA ASP A 123 1.77 12.18 -13.54
C ASP A 123 0.34 12.72 -13.46
N LYS A 124 -0.33 12.88 -14.63
CA LYS A 124 -1.74 13.23 -14.70
C LYS A 124 -2.66 12.02 -14.49
N GLU A 125 -2.23 10.86 -14.95
CA GLU A 125 -3.09 9.67 -15.00
C GLU A 125 -3.05 8.83 -13.73
N PHE A 126 -1.90 8.82 -13.02
CA PHE A 126 -1.66 8.00 -11.84
C PHE A 126 -0.90 8.75 -10.77
N LYS A 127 -1.17 8.43 -9.52
CA LYS A 127 -0.27 8.73 -8.41
C LYS A 127 0.82 7.66 -8.37
N SER A 128 2.03 8.00 -7.94
CA SER A 128 3.13 7.03 -7.80
C SER A 128 3.53 6.89 -6.34
N LEU A 129 3.69 5.65 -5.89
CA LEU A 129 4.22 5.30 -4.58
C LEU A 129 5.48 4.46 -4.78
N ASP A 130 6.59 4.87 -4.18
CA ASP A 130 7.88 4.18 -4.27
C ASP A 130 8.19 3.53 -2.92
N ILE A 131 8.11 2.21 -2.85
CA ILE A 131 8.33 1.44 -1.62
C ILE A 131 9.70 1.71 -1.00
N GLN A 132 10.75 1.94 -1.82
CA GLN A 132 12.07 2.28 -1.30
C GLN A 132 12.05 3.60 -0.54
N LYS A 133 11.36 4.62 -1.07
CA LYS A 133 11.25 5.93 -0.42
C LYS A 133 10.44 5.87 0.88
N GLU A 134 9.36 5.08 0.91
CA GLU A 134 8.58 4.88 2.14
C GLU A 134 9.45 4.20 3.21
N TYR A 135 10.24 3.18 2.83
CA TYR A 135 11.20 2.55 3.73
C TYR A 135 12.25 3.55 4.23
N GLU A 136 12.87 4.32 3.31
CA GLU A 136 13.87 5.33 3.64
C GLU A 136 13.33 6.40 4.60
N TRP A 137 12.07 6.79 4.43
CA TRP A 137 11.43 7.76 5.30
C TRP A 137 11.22 7.23 6.73
N ILE A 138 10.82 5.96 6.88
CA ILE A 138 10.57 5.34 8.20
C ILE A 138 11.89 4.96 8.88
N LYS A 139 12.79 4.31 8.16
CA LYS A 139 14.02 3.72 8.74
C LYS A 139 15.25 4.62 8.63
N ASN A 140 15.14 5.77 7.98
CA ASN A 140 16.23 6.73 7.78
C ASN A 140 17.48 6.12 7.10
N THR A 141 17.30 5.05 6.33
CA THR A 141 18.36 4.32 5.62
C THR A 141 17.85 3.71 4.34
N SER A 142 18.68 3.61 3.32
CA SER A 142 18.30 3.00 2.04
C SER A 142 18.48 1.48 2.08
N ILE A 143 17.63 0.79 1.33
CA ILE A 143 17.67 -0.66 1.18
C ILE A 143 17.47 -1.03 -0.29
N GLY A 144 18.07 -2.11 -0.77
CA GLY A 144 17.79 -2.68 -2.09
C GLY A 144 16.64 -3.71 -2.00
N LEU A 145 15.87 -3.87 -3.11
CA LEU A 145 14.69 -4.74 -3.15
C LEU A 145 14.98 -6.15 -2.60
N LYS A 146 16.06 -6.79 -3.02
CA LYS A 146 16.43 -8.15 -2.55
C LYS A 146 16.69 -8.25 -1.04
N ASN A 147 17.16 -7.17 -0.42
CA ASN A 147 17.35 -7.14 1.03
C ASN A 147 16.04 -6.85 1.75
N LEU A 148 15.18 -6.00 1.16
CA LEU A 148 13.84 -5.76 1.66
C LEU A 148 13.00 -7.05 1.60
N GLU A 149 13.05 -7.78 0.49
CA GLU A 149 12.39 -9.09 0.35
C GLU A 149 12.80 -10.06 1.46
N LYS A 150 14.12 -10.14 1.76
CA LYS A 150 14.60 -10.98 2.87
C LYS A 150 14.07 -10.54 4.22
N ALA A 151 13.97 -9.23 4.46
CA ALA A 151 13.40 -8.68 5.69
C ALA A 151 11.90 -9.03 5.83
N PHE A 152 11.20 -9.23 4.70
CA PHE A 152 9.80 -9.66 4.63
C PHE A 152 9.64 -11.18 4.50
N ASN A 153 10.71 -11.97 4.73
CA ASN A 153 10.71 -13.42 4.56
C ASN A 153 10.24 -13.90 3.17
N ILE A 154 10.46 -13.07 2.14
CA ILE A 154 10.14 -13.39 0.75
C ILE A 154 11.38 -14.01 0.09
N TYR A 155 11.24 -15.26 -0.36
CA TYR A 155 12.30 -16.01 -1.03
C TYR A 155 11.98 -16.13 -2.51
N ARG A 156 12.99 -15.84 -3.35
CA ARG A 156 12.86 -15.97 -4.80
C ARG A 156 13.12 -17.40 -5.25
N GLU A 157 12.44 -17.79 -6.29
CA GLU A 157 12.72 -19.03 -7.02
C GLU A 157 13.71 -18.77 -8.16
N GLY A 158 14.47 -19.79 -8.52
CA GLY A 158 15.39 -19.77 -9.65
C GLY A 158 16.72 -19.01 -9.41
N ASP A 159 17.47 -18.85 -10.48
CA ASP A 159 18.78 -18.20 -10.45
C ASP A 159 18.64 -16.67 -10.36
N LEU A 160 19.47 -16.07 -9.50
CA LEU A 160 19.54 -14.62 -9.36
C LEU A 160 20.22 -13.99 -10.58
N ILE A 161 19.46 -13.21 -11.34
CA ILE A 161 19.98 -12.37 -12.41
C ILE A 161 20.31 -10.97 -11.85
N SER A 162 21.36 -10.34 -12.35
CA SER A 162 21.63 -8.93 -12.05
C SER A 162 21.11 -8.04 -13.18
N GLY A 163 20.65 -6.83 -12.84
CA GLY A 163 20.24 -5.84 -13.83
C GLY A 163 21.32 -5.53 -14.87
N SER A 164 22.63 -5.59 -14.48
CA SER A 164 23.73 -5.42 -15.42
C SER A 164 23.80 -6.57 -16.46
N ASN A 165 23.48 -7.79 -16.10
CA ASN A 165 23.43 -8.91 -17.03
C ASN A 165 22.21 -8.81 -17.96
N LEU A 166 21.08 -8.32 -17.47
CA LEU A 166 19.91 -8.04 -18.28
C LEU A 166 20.18 -6.91 -19.28
N ALA A 167 20.79 -5.82 -18.84
CA ALA A 167 21.22 -4.74 -19.74
C ALA A 167 22.14 -5.24 -20.87
N LYS A 168 23.13 -6.11 -20.56
CA LYS A 168 23.99 -6.75 -21.56
C LYS A 168 23.21 -7.66 -22.52
N THR A 169 22.21 -8.38 -22.01
CA THR A 169 21.34 -9.23 -22.82
C THR A 169 20.56 -8.37 -23.82
N PHE A 170 19.89 -7.31 -23.38
CA PHE A 170 19.12 -6.44 -24.27
C PHE A 170 20.01 -5.60 -25.21
N HIS A 171 21.24 -5.28 -24.81
CA HIS A 171 22.21 -4.75 -25.77
C HIS A 171 22.47 -5.69 -26.94
N LYS A 172 22.59 -7.01 -26.71
CA LYS A 172 22.78 -8.02 -27.75
C LYS A 172 21.52 -8.18 -28.60
N VAL A 173 20.32 -8.18 -27.98
CA VAL A 173 19.02 -8.21 -28.67
C VAL A 173 18.88 -7.06 -29.68
N LEU A 174 19.37 -5.86 -29.33
CA LEU A 174 19.34 -4.73 -30.25
C LEU A 174 20.30 -4.83 -31.42
N LYS A 175 21.37 -5.63 -31.30
CA LYS A 175 22.41 -5.79 -32.32
C LYS A 175 22.19 -6.99 -33.24
N ASP A 176 21.59 -8.02 -32.72
CA ASP A 176 21.46 -9.31 -33.36
C ASP A 176 19.97 -9.75 -33.30
N LYS A 177 19.33 -9.77 -34.49
CA LYS A 177 17.89 -10.02 -34.61
C LYS A 177 17.49 -11.44 -34.19
N ASP A 178 18.42 -12.40 -34.33
CA ASP A 178 18.17 -13.82 -34.04
C ASP A 178 18.74 -14.25 -32.68
N TYR A 179 19.17 -13.26 -31.85
CA TYR A 179 19.82 -13.53 -30.57
C TYR A 179 18.91 -14.31 -29.59
N ILE A 180 17.61 -13.94 -29.51
CA ILE A 180 16.64 -14.62 -28.64
C ILE A 180 16.31 -16.01 -29.17
N GLU A 181 16.19 -16.20 -30.51
CA GLU A 181 15.94 -17.51 -31.10
C GLU A 181 17.04 -18.55 -30.75
N ARG A 182 18.29 -18.07 -30.62
CA ARG A 182 19.44 -18.90 -30.22
C ARG A 182 19.65 -19.00 -28.72
N MET A 183 18.87 -18.25 -27.92
CA MET A 183 18.96 -18.29 -26.47
C MET A 183 18.29 -19.57 -25.94
N PRO A 184 18.89 -20.28 -24.96
CA PRO A 184 18.21 -21.38 -24.30
C PRO A 184 16.88 -20.92 -23.70
N LYS A 185 15.83 -21.73 -23.86
CA LYS A 185 14.48 -21.42 -23.36
C LYS A 185 14.47 -21.17 -21.87
N GLU A 186 15.24 -21.96 -21.12
CA GLU A 186 15.39 -21.85 -19.67
C GLU A 186 15.89 -20.44 -19.25
N LYS A 187 16.76 -19.83 -20.08
CA LYS A 187 17.25 -18.49 -19.83
C LYS A 187 16.18 -17.41 -20.07
N ILE A 188 15.34 -17.60 -21.08
CA ILE A 188 14.19 -16.73 -21.35
C ILE A 188 13.21 -16.82 -20.18
N GLU A 189 12.92 -18.04 -19.74
CA GLU A 189 12.06 -18.32 -18.58
C GLU A 189 12.63 -17.66 -17.30
N THR A 190 13.94 -17.78 -17.07
CA THR A 190 14.59 -17.15 -15.91
C THR A 190 14.48 -15.61 -15.95
N ILE A 191 14.59 -14.98 -17.12
CA ILE A 191 14.41 -13.52 -17.28
C ILE A 191 12.98 -13.11 -16.95
N LEU A 192 12.02 -13.84 -17.47
CA LEU A 192 10.59 -13.54 -17.24
C LEU A 192 10.20 -13.82 -15.79
N LEU A 193 10.64 -14.93 -15.20
CA LEU A 193 10.42 -15.26 -13.80
C LEU A 193 11.02 -14.18 -12.87
N TYR A 194 12.23 -13.69 -13.19
CA TYR A 194 12.88 -12.65 -12.41
C TYR A 194 12.01 -11.37 -12.35
N ASN A 195 11.56 -10.87 -13.50
CA ASN A 195 10.70 -9.68 -13.57
C ASN A 195 9.29 -9.92 -13.00
N GLU A 196 8.72 -11.16 -13.15
CA GLU A 196 7.47 -11.53 -12.49
C GLU A 196 7.59 -11.44 -10.97
N GLN A 197 8.68 -11.98 -10.42
CA GLN A 197 8.94 -11.91 -8.97
C GLN A 197 9.15 -10.47 -8.50
N ASP A 198 9.79 -9.60 -9.29
CA ASP A 198 9.94 -8.19 -8.94
C ASP A 198 8.56 -7.56 -8.70
N VAL A 199 7.60 -7.70 -9.62
CA VAL A 199 6.27 -7.08 -9.48
C VAL A 199 5.36 -7.77 -8.47
N VAL A 200 5.40 -9.11 -8.36
CA VAL A 200 4.59 -9.86 -7.39
C VAL A 200 5.08 -9.63 -5.96
N ASN A 201 6.39 -9.50 -5.76
CA ASN A 201 6.95 -9.23 -4.45
C ASN A 201 6.66 -7.80 -3.97
N LEU A 202 6.50 -6.82 -4.89
CA LEU A 202 5.97 -5.49 -4.51
C LEU A 202 4.57 -5.59 -3.92
N TYR A 203 3.68 -6.43 -4.47
CA TYR A 203 2.36 -6.68 -3.89
C TYR A 203 2.49 -7.29 -2.48
N LYS A 204 3.32 -8.34 -2.32
CA LYS A 204 3.52 -8.98 -1.01
C LYS A 204 4.04 -7.99 0.02
N ILE A 205 5.09 -7.23 -0.31
CA ILE A 205 5.66 -6.22 0.58
C ILE A 205 4.62 -5.16 0.95
N PHE A 206 3.86 -4.66 -0.02
CA PHE A 206 2.83 -3.66 0.21
C PHE A 206 1.75 -4.16 1.16
N THR A 207 1.29 -5.41 0.99
CA THR A 207 0.16 -5.97 1.73
C THR A 207 0.49 -6.48 3.12
N THR A 208 1.79 -6.73 3.42
CA THR A 208 2.26 -7.19 4.73
C THR A 208 3.19 -6.17 5.41
N TRP A 209 3.13 -4.90 4.97
CA TRP A 209 4.08 -3.88 5.40
C TRP A 209 4.21 -3.75 6.92
N LYS A 210 3.10 -3.59 7.61
CA LYS A 210 3.08 -3.37 9.06
C LYS A 210 3.45 -4.62 9.88
N GLU A 211 3.46 -5.81 9.28
CA GLU A 211 3.98 -7.01 9.95
C GLU A 211 5.51 -6.95 10.17
N TYR A 212 6.22 -6.22 9.29
CA TYR A 212 7.69 -6.21 9.27
C TYR A 212 8.30 -4.83 9.50
N ILE A 213 7.57 -3.78 9.19
CA ILE A 213 8.03 -2.40 9.33
C ILE A 213 7.16 -1.70 10.37
N ILE A 214 7.71 -1.59 11.58
CA ILE A 214 7.08 -0.84 12.67
C ILE A 214 7.44 0.63 12.49
N ASP A 215 6.44 1.49 12.42
CA ASP A 215 6.57 2.95 12.54
C ASP A 215 6.12 3.34 13.95
N GLU A 216 6.99 3.99 14.72
CA GLU A 216 6.67 4.45 16.09
C GLU A 216 5.46 5.41 16.11
N LYS A 217 5.13 6.02 14.99
CA LYS A 217 3.95 6.90 14.88
C LYS A 217 2.65 6.11 14.72
N ASP A 218 2.68 4.97 14.04
CA ASP A 218 1.53 4.09 13.89
C ASP A 218 1.11 3.51 15.26
N GLU A 219 2.08 3.19 16.14
CA GLU A 219 1.79 2.71 17.50
C GLU A 219 1.02 3.74 18.33
N ILE A 220 1.29 5.03 18.14
CA ILE A 220 0.61 6.12 18.85
C ILE A 220 -0.82 6.31 18.30
N GLU A 221 -1.03 6.21 16.98
CA GLU A 221 -2.35 6.33 16.36
C GLU A 221 -3.25 5.15 16.77
N ASP A 222 -2.74 3.91 16.77
CA ASP A 222 -3.49 2.73 17.20
C ASP A 222 -3.89 2.81 18.70
N ILE A 223 -3.02 3.34 19.58
CA ILE A 223 -3.35 3.58 21.00
C ILE A 223 -4.45 4.65 21.15
N ILE A 224 -4.40 5.72 20.36
CA ILE A 224 -5.42 6.78 20.39
C ILE A 224 -6.77 6.27 19.86
N GLU A 225 -6.79 5.45 18.81
CA GLU A 225 -8.02 4.84 18.30
C GLU A 225 -8.63 3.84 19.31
N GLU A 226 -7.83 3.05 20.02
CA GLU A 226 -8.31 2.18 21.09
C GLU A 226 -8.89 2.98 22.27
N ASP A 227 -8.22 4.05 22.70
CA ASP A 227 -8.69 4.93 23.79
C ASP A 227 -9.97 5.70 23.41
N THR A 228 -10.14 6.07 22.15
CA THR A 228 -11.37 6.74 21.67
C THR A 228 -12.55 5.76 21.59
N ASN A 229 -12.32 4.54 21.12
CA ASN A 229 -13.35 3.49 21.08
C ASN A 229 -13.81 3.09 22.48
N ILE A 230 -12.89 3.00 23.45
CA ILE A 230 -13.23 2.73 24.86
C ILE A 230 -14.08 3.86 25.47
N LYS A 231 -13.83 5.12 25.09
CA LYS A 231 -14.62 6.25 25.56
C LYS A 231 -16.02 6.27 24.94
N GLU A 232 -16.15 5.97 23.65
CA GLU A 232 -17.48 5.88 22.99
C GLU A 232 -18.31 4.72 23.56
N ASP A 233 -17.69 3.56 23.82
CA ASP A 233 -18.38 2.43 24.46
C ASP A 233 -18.81 2.75 25.91
N ASN A 234 -18.02 3.52 26.66
CA ASN A 234 -18.37 3.94 28.00
C ASN A 234 -19.48 5.00 28.03
N ILE A 235 -19.49 5.95 27.06
CA ILE A 235 -20.58 6.94 26.93
C ILE A 235 -21.89 6.23 26.60
N GLY A 236 -21.87 5.24 25.68
CA GLY A 236 -23.05 4.44 25.36
C GLY A 236 -23.56 3.55 26.50
N LEU A 237 -22.70 3.22 27.49
CA LEU A 237 -23.09 2.52 28.71
C LEU A 237 -23.69 3.50 29.75
N GLU A 238 -23.14 4.71 29.89
CA GLU A 238 -23.68 5.75 30.78
C GLU A 238 -25.07 6.21 30.31
N GLU A 239 -25.27 6.45 29.00
CA GLU A 239 -26.59 6.80 28.44
C GLU A 239 -27.65 5.69 28.68
N LYS A 240 -27.28 4.41 28.56
CA LYS A 240 -28.18 3.28 28.85
C LYS A 240 -28.50 3.14 30.35
N VAL A 241 -27.56 3.53 31.22
CA VAL A 241 -27.80 3.52 32.68
C VAL A 241 -28.73 4.67 33.05
N GLU A 242 -28.59 5.87 32.49
CA GLU A 242 -29.51 6.99 32.70
C GLU A 242 -30.92 6.68 32.18
N GLU A 243 -31.08 6.12 30.96
CA GLU A 243 -32.39 5.71 30.43
C GLU A 243 -33.10 4.65 31.31
N ASN A 244 -32.34 3.72 31.91
CA ASN A 244 -32.91 2.72 32.81
C ASN A 244 -33.29 3.33 34.18
N LEU A 245 -32.52 4.32 34.66
CA LEU A 245 -32.80 5.02 35.91
C LEU A 245 -34.09 5.85 35.78
N ASP A 246 -34.29 6.58 34.68
CA ASP A 246 -35.45 7.38 34.43
C ASP A 246 -36.73 6.51 34.28
N THR A 247 -36.62 5.31 33.71
CA THR A 247 -37.72 4.34 33.66
C THR A 247 -38.09 3.75 34.99
N GLU A 248 -37.13 3.48 35.90
CA GLU A 248 -37.39 3.01 37.26
C GLU A 248 -38.01 4.11 38.13
N ILE A 249 -37.64 5.38 37.94
CA ILE A 249 -38.22 6.52 38.67
C ILE A 249 -39.66 6.76 38.22
N GLU A 250 -40.00 6.65 36.95
CA GLU A 250 -41.38 6.77 36.46
C GLU A 250 -42.33 5.63 36.95
N GLU A 251 -41.81 4.43 37.21
CA GLU A 251 -42.59 3.34 37.81
C GLU A 251 -42.81 3.52 39.32
N ILE A 252 -41.87 4.17 40.06
CA ILE A 252 -42.01 4.46 41.47
C ILE A 252 -43.07 5.57 41.70
N ASP A 253 -43.12 6.60 40.89
CA ASP A 253 -44.11 7.70 41.01
C ASP A 253 -45.53 7.26 40.69
N LYS A 254 -45.75 6.24 39.89
CA LYS A 254 -47.09 5.71 39.57
C LYS A 254 -47.69 4.87 40.68
N ASN A 255 -46.90 4.45 41.69
CA ASN A 255 -47.34 3.60 42.80
C ASN A 255 -47.52 4.33 44.14
N ASN A 256 -47.20 5.64 44.23
CA ASN A 256 -47.34 6.45 45.41
C ASN A 256 -48.36 7.60 45.26
N VAL A 257 -49.61 7.25 44.97
CA VAL A 257 -50.72 8.17 45.22
C VAL A 257 -51.24 7.88 46.64
N ILE A 258 -50.65 8.53 47.64
CA ILE A 258 -51.23 8.63 48.97
C ILE A 258 -51.74 10.05 49.15
N SER A 259 -52.98 10.13 49.60
CA SER A 259 -53.84 11.27 49.82
C SER A 259 -53.23 12.40 50.64
N GLU A 260 -53.53 13.62 50.19
CA GLU A 260 -53.38 14.86 50.97
C GLU A 260 -54.17 14.74 52.30
N ASN A 261 -53.41 14.71 53.37
CA ASN A 261 -53.78 15.22 54.71
C ASN A 261 -52.63 14.78 55.67
N ASP A 262 -51.81 15.72 56.01
CA ASP A 262 -51.11 15.89 57.31
C ASP A 262 -49.88 16.76 57.08
N ILE A 263 -50.12 18.05 57.15
CA ILE A 263 -49.11 19.07 57.37
C ILE A 263 -49.22 19.34 58.88
N ASP A 264 -48.07 19.19 59.57
CA ASP A 264 -47.61 20.12 60.61
C ASP A 264 -46.32 19.60 61.25
N ASP A 265 -45.41 20.56 61.41
CA ASP A 265 -44.27 20.63 62.32
C ASP A 265 -43.08 19.66 62.09
N ILE A 266 -41.95 20.26 61.64
CA ILE A 266 -40.67 20.17 62.35
C ILE A 266 -39.65 21.21 61.82
N GLU A 267 -39.01 21.82 62.79
CA GLU A 267 -38.13 22.99 62.77
C GLU A 267 -36.79 22.84 62.00
N GLU A 268 -36.25 24.00 61.61
CA GLU A 268 -34.91 24.30 61.11
C GLU A 268 -33.81 23.76 62.03
N ASN A 269 -32.76 23.19 61.48
CA ASN A 269 -31.42 23.19 62.07
C ASN A 269 -30.31 23.28 61.01
N ASP A 270 -29.59 24.39 61.11
CA ASP A 270 -28.35 24.75 60.43
C ASP A 270 -27.25 23.67 60.55
N ILE A 271 -26.60 23.36 59.43
CA ILE A 271 -25.21 22.88 59.47
C ILE A 271 -24.39 23.56 58.37
N SER A 272 -23.42 24.31 58.84
CA SER A 272 -22.42 25.10 58.14
C SER A 272 -21.47 24.27 57.28
N ILE A 273 -21.20 24.82 56.10
CA ILE A 273 -20.18 24.36 55.14
C ILE A 273 -18.82 24.85 55.59
N ASN A 274 -17.88 23.94 55.78
CA ASN A 274 -16.46 24.26 55.91
C ASN A 274 -15.71 24.03 54.60
N ASN A 275 -15.11 25.11 54.08
CA ASN A 275 -14.17 25.17 52.99
C ASN A 275 -12.91 24.33 53.27
N LEU A 276 -12.45 23.62 52.27
CA LEU A 276 -11.07 23.12 52.18
C LEU A 276 -10.40 23.63 50.93
N GLU A 277 -9.51 24.58 51.14
CA GLU A 277 -8.51 25.05 50.19
C GLU A 277 -7.54 23.91 49.82
N ILE A 278 -7.26 23.76 48.52
CA ILE A 278 -6.10 23.01 48.06
C ILE A 278 -5.13 24.00 47.43
N SER A 279 -4.00 24.12 48.09
CA SER A 279 -2.85 24.94 47.71
C SER A 279 -2.20 24.44 46.42
N LYS A 280 -1.93 25.41 45.54
CA LYS A 280 -0.89 25.33 44.50
C LYS A 280 0.46 25.40 45.19
N ASP A 281 1.39 24.53 44.75
CA ASP A 281 2.82 24.80 44.57
C ASP A 281 3.52 23.47 44.26
N ILE A 282 4.15 23.41 43.11
CA ILE A 282 5.57 23.04 42.96
C ILE A 282 5.97 23.34 41.52
N ILE A 283 6.89 24.27 41.46
CA ILE A 283 7.65 24.70 40.29
C ILE A 283 9.08 24.15 40.45
N ILE A 284 9.66 23.66 39.33
CA ILE A 284 11.09 23.63 38.94
C ILE A 284 12.02 22.64 39.73
N GLU A 285 12.57 21.67 39.00
CA GLU A 285 13.95 21.62 38.45
C GLU A 285 14.02 20.67 37.26
#